data_bd52ac640474a3df4d55798024ad9e4c
#
_entry.id   bd52ac640474a3df4d55798024ad9e4c
#
_cell.length_a   1.000
_cell.length_b   1.000
_cell.length_c   1.000
_cell.angle_alpha   90.00
_cell.angle_beta   90.00
_cell.angle_gamma   90.00
#
_symmetry.space_group_name_H-M   'P 1'
#
loop_
_entity.id
_entity.type
_entity.pdbx_description
1 polymer ?
#
loop_
_entity_poly.entity_id
_entity_poly.type
_entity_poly.pdbx_seq_one_letter_code
_entity_poly.pdbx_strand_id
1 'polypeptide(L)'
;MTGMVSYKELNVPEAMAYVMEVVGQGKVAGAIAAGAVIGLMAVIFSNMYAATRVFFAMSRDGLLPKSFAKVNKKTGAPTFITGLAGIGSSIIAGFIDLKELVNLVNIGSLVTFALVCLSVIILRKSHPNLKRGFMVPFVPVLPCVAIVCCVFLMLNLPLRTWVYFSIWITIGVVIYFLYSIKHSNLNEETISKLHDKIAR
;
A
#
# COMPACT_ATOMS: atom_id res chain seq x y z
N MET A 1 18.65 22.45 -1.37
CA MET A 1 17.92 22.98 -0.21
C MET A 1 18.84 23.28 0.97
N THR A 2 19.51 22.30 1.56
CA THR A 2 20.40 22.46 2.73
C THR A 2 21.61 23.36 2.52
N GLY A 3 21.99 23.69 1.28
CA GLY A 3 23.05 24.65 0.95
C GLY A 3 22.56 26.10 0.87
N MET A 4 21.24 26.34 0.92
CA MET A 4 20.63 27.67 0.79
C MET A 4 20.04 28.18 2.10
N VAL A 5 19.52 27.24 2.93
CA VAL A 5 18.84 27.52 4.20
C VAL A 5 19.28 26.50 5.23
N SER A 6 19.33 26.87 6.51
CA SER A 6 19.68 25.96 7.60
C SER A 6 18.68 24.78 7.68
N TYR A 7 19.19 23.54 7.86
CA TYR A 7 18.33 22.35 7.96
C TYR A 7 17.31 22.42 9.10
N LYS A 8 17.56 23.25 10.12
CA LYS A 8 16.65 23.46 11.26
C LYS A 8 15.35 24.19 10.85
N GLU A 9 15.41 25.00 9.80
CA GLU A 9 14.29 25.77 9.28
C GLU A 9 13.48 25.01 8.22
N LEU A 10 13.99 23.85 7.77
CA LEU A 10 13.35 23.02 6.75
C LEU A 10 12.26 22.09 7.29
N ASN A 11 11.93 22.17 8.58
CA ASN A 11 10.87 21.36 9.18
C ASN A 11 9.47 21.99 8.95
N VAL A 12 9.19 22.34 7.72
CA VAL A 12 7.91 22.89 7.25
C VAL A 12 7.32 22.01 6.16
N PRO A 13 5.98 21.92 6.03
CA PRO A 13 5.33 21.07 5.04
C PRO A 13 5.75 21.36 3.59
N GLU A 14 5.91 22.66 3.25
CA GLU A 14 6.28 23.13 1.91
C GLU A 14 7.75 23.55 1.82
N ALA A 15 8.68 22.77 2.35
CA ALA A 15 10.10 23.13 2.46
C ALA A 15 10.73 23.64 1.14
N MET A 16 10.30 23.12 -0.03
CA MET A 16 10.80 23.60 -1.32
C MET A 16 10.35 25.01 -1.67
N ALA A 17 9.08 25.30 -1.49
CA ALA A 17 8.52 26.64 -1.76
C ALA A 17 9.10 27.65 -0.77
N TYR A 18 9.19 27.28 0.51
CA TYR A 18 9.78 28.11 1.57
C TYR A 18 11.23 28.53 1.26
N VAL A 19 12.09 27.59 0.84
CA VAL A 19 13.47 27.92 0.47
C VAL A 19 13.54 28.95 -0.65
N MET A 20 12.67 28.81 -1.68
CA MET A 20 12.64 29.76 -2.79
C MET A 20 12.12 31.14 -2.36
N GLU A 21 11.21 31.20 -1.41
CA GLU A 21 10.72 32.46 -0.84
C GLU A 21 11.79 33.15 -0.04
N VAL A 22 12.53 32.44 0.83
CA VAL A 22 13.65 32.99 1.62
C VAL A 22 14.78 33.53 0.72
N VAL A 23 15.04 32.89 -0.42
CA VAL A 23 16.05 33.36 -1.40
C VAL A 23 15.54 34.53 -2.26
N GLY A 24 14.29 34.99 -2.04
CA GLY A 24 13.73 36.14 -2.76
C GLY A 24 13.12 35.77 -4.13
N GLN A 25 12.93 34.47 -4.43
CA GLN A 25 12.38 34.00 -5.69
C GLN A 25 10.87 33.63 -5.55
N GLY A 26 10.04 34.53 -5.06
CA GLY A 26 8.62 34.30 -4.75
C GLY A 26 7.79 33.75 -5.94
N LYS A 27 8.08 34.22 -7.17
CA LYS A 27 7.40 33.70 -8.37
C LYS A 27 7.72 32.22 -8.61
N VAL A 28 8.97 31.83 -8.39
CA VAL A 28 9.42 30.43 -8.52
C VAL A 28 8.81 29.56 -7.40
N ALA A 29 8.73 30.10 -6.17
CA ALA A 29 8.06 29.45 -5.05
C ALA A 29 6.59 29.13 -5.38
N GLY A 30 5.84 30.09 -5.94
CA GLY A 30 4.47 29.88 -6.38
C GLY A 30 4.32 28.82 -7.48
N ALA A 31 5.21 28.80 -8.47
CA ALA A 31 5.20 27.78 -9.51
C ALA A 31 5.50 26.37 -8.96
N ILE A 32 6.45 26.25 -8.02
CA ILE A 32 6.77 25.00 -7.34
C ILE A 32 5.57 24.50 -6.52
N ALA A 33 4.93 25.39 -5.77
CA ALA A 33 3.75 25.04 -4.96
C ALA A 33 2.59 24.56 -5.85
N ALA A 34 2.31 25.24 -6.96
CA ALA A 34 1.29 24.82 -7.91
C ALA A 34 1.62 23.45 -8.54
N GLY A 35 2.87 23.23 -8.94
CA GLY A 35 3.33 21.95 -9.46
C GLY A 35 3.22 20.82 -8.42
N ALA A 36 3.53 21.09 -7.16
CA ALA A 36 3.38 20.15 -6.06
C ALA A 36 1.92 19.75 -5.84
N VAL A 37 0.99 20.72 -5.86
CA VAL A 37 -0.46 20.44 -5.72
C VAL A 37 -0.96 19.55 -6.85
N ILE A 38 -0.61 19.84 -8.09
CA ILE A 38 -0.99 19.02 -9.26
C ILE A 38 -0.42 17.61 -9.14
N GLY A 39 0.86 17.50 -8.74
CA GLY A 39 1.51 16.21 -8.52
C GLY A 39 0.84 15.39 -7.42
N LEU A 40 0.52 16.02 -6.29
CA LEU A 40 -0.19 15.35 -5.19
C LEU A 40 -1.57 14.88 -5.60
N MET A 41 -2.34 15.66 -6.37
CA MET A 41 -3.63 15.23 -6.91
C MET A 41 -3.50 13.99 -7.79
N ALA A 42 -2.50 13.95 -8.66
CA ALA A 42 -2.24 12.78 -9.52
C ALA A 42 -1.89 11.52 -8.70
N VAL A 43 -1.09 11.67 -7.65
CA VAL A 43 -0.73 10.57 -6.74
C VAL A 43 -1.94 10.07 -5.96
N ILE A 44 -2.78 10.97 -5.42
CA ILE A 44 -4.02 10.60 -4.70
C ILE A 44 -4.94 9.82 -5.63
N PHE A 45 -5.15 10.31 -6.86
CA PHE A 45 -5.98 9.62 -7.85
C PHE A 45 -5.45 8.22 -8.18
N SER A 46 -4.16 8.08 -8.42
CA SER A 46 -3.51 6.80 -8.75
C SER A 46 -3.63 5.80 -7.59
N ASN A 47 -3.35 6.23 -6.36
CA ASN A 47 -3.47 5.38 -5.18
C ASN A 47 -4.92 4.96 -4.91
N MET A 48 -5.89 5.88 -5.06
CA MET A 48 -7.30 5.59 -4.91
C MET A 48 -7.76 4.54 -5.93
N TYR A 49 -7.34 4.68 -7.18
CA TYR A 49 -7.63 3.73 -8.23
C TYR A 49 -7.04 2.34 -7.94
N ALA A 50 -5.78 2.28 -7.51
CA ALA A 50 -5.14 1.02 -7.12
C ALA A 50 -5.85 0.35 -5.93
N ALA A 51 -6.15 1.11 -4.88
CA ALA A 51 -6.85 0.61 -3.69
C ALA A 51 -8.22 0.03 -4.03
N THR A 52 -9.03 0.73 -4.83
CA THR A 52 -10.35 0.25 -5.22
C THR A 52 -10.32 -1.04 -6.02
N ARG A 53 -9.28 -1.25 -6.84
CA ARG A 53 -9.08 -2.51 -7.57
C ARG A 53 -8.71 -3.67 -6.65
N VAL A 54 -7.88 -3.43 -5.65
CA VAL A 54 -7.54 -4.45 -4.65
C VAL A 54 -8.77 -4.87 -3.87
N PHE A 55 -9.56 -3.91 -3.36
CA PHE A 55 -10.82 -4.21 -2.67
C PHE A 55 -11.82 -4.95 -3.55
N PHE A 56 -11.93 -4.56 -4.81
CA PHE A 56 -12.79 -5.25 -5.78
C PHE A 56 -12.35 -6.70 -5.98
N ALA A 57 -11.05 -6.95 -6.18
CA ALA A 57 -10.51 -8.29 -6.34
C ALA A 57 -10.76 -9.15 -5.10
N MET A 58 -10.46 -8.64 -3.91
CA MET A 58 -10.73 -9.33 -2.64
C MET A 58 -12.22 -9.68 -2.47
N SER A 59 -13.12 -8.78 -2.84
CA SER A 59 -14.56 -9.03 -2.77
C SER A 59 -15.04 -10.06 -3.81
N ARG A 60 -14.45 -10.03 -5.01
CA ARG A 60 -14.72 -11.04 -6.05
C ARG A 60 -14.29 -12.42 -5.61
N ASP A 61 -13.16 -12.52 -4.93
CA ASP A 61 -12.59 -13.79 -4.43
C ASP A 61 -13.27 -14.27 -3.14
N GLY A 62 -14.28 -13.53 -2.64
CA GLY A 62 -15.09 -13.89 -1.46
C GLY A 62 -14.45 -13.51 -0.12
N LEU A 63 -13.31 -12.80 -0.12
CA LEU A 63 -12.63 -12.37 1.10
C LEU A 63 -13.32 -11.18 1.78
N LEU A 64 -14.10 -10.40 1.03
CA LEU A 64 -14.89 -9.27 1.52
C LEU A 64 -16.35 -9.39 1.06
N PRO A 65 -17.29 -8.66 1.69
CA PRO A 65 -18.70 -8.69 1.29
C PRO A 65 -18.90 -8.37 -0.19
N LYS A 66 -19.76 -9.13 -0.85
CA LYS A 66 -20.08 -8.99 -2.29
C LYS A 66 -20.57 -7.59 -2.69
N SER A 67 -21.02 -6.79 -1.73
CA SER A 67 -21.40 -5.39 -1.95
C SER A 67 -20.25 -4.53 -2.49
N PHE A 68 -19.01 -4.83 -2.12
CA PHE A 68 -17.81 -4.12 -2.60
C PHE A 68 -17.44 -4.48 -4.05
N ALA A 69 -17.92 -5.62 -4.57
CA ALA A 69 -17.74 -6.03 -5.96
C ALA A 69 -18.80 -5.47 -6.92
N LYS A 70 -19.75 -4.65 -6.43
CA LYS A 70 -20.76 -4.07 -7.30
C LYS A 70 -20.16 -3.03 -8.25
N VAL A 71 -20.27 -3.30 -9.54
CA VAL A 71 -19.82 -2.40 -10.62
C VAL A 71 -21.04 -1.63 -11.14
N ASN A 72 -20.88 -0.35 -11.32
CA ASN A 72 -21.91 0.48 -11.94
C ASN A 72 -22.02 0.14 -13.44
N LYS A 73 -23.20 -0.26 -13.89
CA LYS A 73 -23.46 -0.67 -15.28
C LYS A 73 -23.17 0.42 -16.31
N LYS A 74 -23.25 1.71 -15.93
CA LYS A 74 -23.02 2.84 -16.84
C LYS A 74 -21.54 3.18 -16.99
N THR A 75 -20.74 3.11 -15.91
CA THR A 75 -19.35 3.57 -15.89
C THR A 75 -18.34 2.42 -15.92
N GLY A 76 -18.77 1.18 -15.68
CA GLY A 76 -17.87 0.03 -15.55
C GLY A 76 -16.95 0.09 -14.33
N ALA A 77 -17.15 1.05 -13.42
CA ALA A 77 -16.32 1.28 -12.27
C ALA A 77 -17.00 0.83 -10.96
N PRO A 78 -16.25 0.38 -9.94
CA PRO A 78 -16.78 0.02 -8.63
C PRO A 78 -17.03 1.28 -7.78
N THR A 79 -18.05 2.07 -8.14
CA THR A 79 -18.36 3.39 -7.56
C THR A 79 -18.61 3.35 -6.06
N PHE A 80 -19.23 2.28 -5.57
CA PHE A 80 -19.53 2.13 -4.14
C PHE A 80 -18.25 2.08 -3.29
N ILE A 81 -17.31 1.22 -3.66
CA ILE A 81 -16.05 1.09 -2.89
C ILE A 81 -15.16 2.32 -3.06
N THR A 82 -15.20 2.98 -4.25
CA THR A 82 -14.47 4.22 -4.47
C THR A 82 -14.99 5.34 -3.57
N GLY A 83 -16.32 5.49 -3.47
CA GLY A 83 -16.94 6.46 -2.56
C GLY A 83 -16.62 6.17 -1.09
N LEU A 84 -16.73 4.91 -0.67
CA LEU A 84 -16.42 4.50 0.71
C LEU A 84 -14.93 4.74 1.05
N ALA A 85 -14.02 4.39 0.16
CA ALA A 85 -12.59 4.63 0.34
C ALA A 85 -12.27 6.12 0.39
N GLY A 86 -12.91 6.95 -0.46
CA GLY A 86 -12.75 8.40 -0.47
C GLY A 86 -13.21 9.06 0.82
N ILE A 87 -14.42 8.74 1.26
CA ILE A 87 -14.96 9.27 2.52
C ILE A 87 -14.12 8.78 3.70
N GLY A 88 -13.79 7.50 3.76
CA GLY A 88 -12.98 6.93 4.83
C GLY A 88 -11.58 7.56 4.92
N SER A 89 -10.89 7.72 3.80
CA SER A 89 -9.58 8.38 3.78
C SER A 89 -9.65 9.84 4.16
N SER A 90 -10.71 10.57 3.77
CA SER A 90 -10.91 11.97 4.14
C SER A 90 -11.14 12.13 5.65
N ILE A 91 -11.92 11.24 6.27
CA ILE A 91 -12.15 11.24 7.71
C ILE A 91 -10.83 10.97 8.44
N ILE A 92 -10.09 9.94 8.04
CA ILE A 92 -8.81 9.58 8.66
C ILE A 92 -7.81 10.74 8.53
N ALA A 93 -7.71 11.36 7.35
CA ALA A 93 -6.81 12.49 7.12
C ALA A 93 -7.19 13.75 7.94
N GLY A 94 -8.46 13.92 8.29
CA GLY A 94 -8.93 15.03 9.12
C GLY A 94 -8.66 14.89 10.62
N PHE A 95 -8.51 13.66 11.12
CA PHE A 95 -8.36 13.38 12.56
C PHE A 95 -6.95 12.92 12.97
N ILE A 96 -6.14 12.46 12.05
CA ILE A 96 -4.80 11.91 12.34
C ILE A 96 -3.73 12.82 11.75
N ASP A 97 -2.69 13.11 12.54
CA ASP A 97 -1.55 13.91 12.09
C ASP A 97 -0.85 13.26 10.90
N LEU A 98 -0.45 14.09 9.94
CA LEU A 98 0.26 13.68 8.72
C LEU A 98 1.50 12.82 9.04
N LYS A 99 2.24 13.18 10.08
CA LYS A 99 3.44 12.44 10.52
C LYS A 99 3.13 11.01 10.92
N GLU A 100 2.04 10.80 11.64
CA GLU A 100 1.60 9.46 12.06
C GLU A 100 1.12 8.63 10.87
N LEU A 101 0.39 9.26 9.93
CA LEU A 101 -0.04 8.59 8.69
C LEU A 101 1.15 8.17 7.83
N VAL A 102 2.15 9.02 7.67
CA VAL A 102 3.37 8.68 6.93
C VAL A 102 4.10 7.51 7.57
N ASN A 103 4.25 7.50 8.89
CA ASN A 103 4.88 6.40 9.61
C ASN A 103 4.10 5.07 9.43
N LEU A 104 2.76 5.13 9.45
CA LEU A 104 1.90 3.96 9.25
C LEU A 104 2.02 3.39 7.82
N VAL A 105 2.10 4.26 6.82
CA VAL A 105 2.35 3.86 5.42
C VAL A 105 3.73 3.24 5.28
N ASN A 106 4.74 3.81 5.92
CA ASN A 106 6.11 3.30 5.88
C ASN A 106 6.20 1.89 6.47
N ILE A 107 5.66 1.64 7.67
CA ILE A 107 5.71 0.30 8.28
C ILE A 107 4.95 -0.72 7.43
N GLY A 108 3.77 -0.36 6.88
CA GLY A 108 2.99 -1.23 6.01
C GLY A 108 3.74 -1.60 4.72
N SER A 109 4.42 -0.63 4.11
CA SER A 109 5.24 -0.85 2.91
C SER A 109 6.45 -1.74 3.20
N LEU A 110 7.16 -1.50 4.30
CA LEU A 110 8.32 -2.30 4.69
C LEU A 110 7.94 -3.76 4.99
N VAL A 111 6.81 -3.99 5.68
CA VAL A 111 6.28 -5.35 5.90
C VAL A 111 5.93 -6.02 4.59
N THR A 112 5.28 -5.29 3.67
CA THR A 112 4.92 -5.84 2.35
C THR A 112 6.17 -6.22 1.55
N PHE A 113 7.21 -5.38 1.54
CA PHE A 113 8.47 -5.70 0.86
C PHE A 113 9.16 -6.92 1.49
N ALA A 114 9.19 -7.02 2.81
CA ALA A 114 9.74 -8.18 3.50
C ALA A 114 8.98 -9.47 3.15
N LEU A 115 7.63 -9.42 3.11
CA LEU A 115 6.79 -10.56 2.72
C LEU A 115 6.99 -10.96 1.26
N VAL A 116 7.14 -10.00 0.34
CA VAL A 116 7.45 -10.29 -1.07
C VAL A 116 8.80 -10.97 -1.20
N CYS A 117 9.83 -10.46 -0.52
CA CYS A 117 11.15 -11.10 -0.51
C CYS A 117 11.12 -12.53 0.04
N LEU A 118 10.36 -12.75 1.13
CA LEU A 118 10.14 -14.07 1.71
C LEU A 118 9.42 -15.00 0.73
N SER A 119 8.39 -14.50 0.06
CA SER A 119 7.62 -15.24 -0.95
C SER A 119 8.50 -15.68 -2.12
N VAL A 120 9.43 -14.84 -2.57
CA VAL A 120 10.40 -15.19 -3.62
C VAL A 120 11.29 -16.37 -3.19
N ILE A 121 11.77 -16.36 -1.95
CA ILE A 121 12.59 -17.45 -1.40
C ILE A 121 11.79 -18.76 -1.34
N ILE A 122 10.56 -18.72 -0.80
CA ILE A 122 9.69 -19.88 -0.67
C ILE A 122 9.33 -20.43 -2.05
N LEU A 123 8.89 -19.58 -2.97
CA LEU A 123 8.47 -19.98 -4.31
C LEU A 123 9.61 -20.61 -5.12
N ARG A 124 10.84 -20.19 -4.87
CA ARG A 124 12.03 -20.78 -5.51
C ARG A 124 12.33 -22.19 -5.02
N LYS A 125 12.04 -22.47 -3.74
CA LYS A 125 12.21 -23.80 -3.17
C LYS A 125 11.05 -24.73 -3.54
N SER A 126 9.81 -24.23 -3.48
CA SER A 126 8.61 -25.06 -3.70
C SER A 126 8.35 -25.36 -5.19
N HIS A 127 8.65 -24.43 -6.09
CA HIS A 127 8.36 -24.57 -7.52
C HIS A 127 9.57 -24.19 -8.37
N PRO A 128 10.62 -25.03 -8.43
CA PRO A 128 11.87 -24.71 -9.15
C PRO A 128 11.66 -24.62 -10.68
N ASN A 129 10.70 -25.39 -11.23
CA ASN A 129 10.49 -25.55 -12.68
C ASN A 129 9.54 -24.50 -13.32
N LEU A 130 9.06 -23.51 -12.56
CA LEU A 130 8.24 -22.43 -13.13
C LEU A 130 9.03 -21.61 -14.14
N LYS A 131 8.48 -21.45 -15.35
CA LYS A 131 9.03 -20.51 -16.34
C LYS A 131 8.94 -19.08 -15.79
N ARG A 132 10.08 -18.43 -15.63
CA ARG A 132 10.20 -17.05 -15.11
C ARG A 132 10.75 -16.13 -16.19
N GLY A 133 10.11 -14.97 -16.36
CA GLY A 133 10.59 -13.96 -17.30
C GLY A 133 11.88 -13.27 -16.83
N PHE A 134 12.12 -13.22 -15.51
CA PHE A 134 13.33 -12.67 -14.91
C PHE A 134 13.76 -13.53 -13.71
N MET A 135 15.04 -13.80 -13.62
CA MET A 135 15.62 -14.50 -12.49
C MET A 135 16.46 -13.53 -11.65
N VAL A 136 16.03 -13.30 -10.41
CA VAL A 136 16.81 -12.52 -9.43
C VAL A 136 18.16 -13.21 -9.20
N PRO A 137 19.29 -12.49 -9.38
CA PRO A 137 20.60 -13.04 -9.11
C PRO A 137 20.82 -13.24 -7.59
N PHE A 138 21.76 -14.10 -7.24
CA PHE A 138 22.18 -14.34 -5.84
C PHE A 138 21.06 -14.69 -4.85
N VAL A 139 20.03 -15.42 -5.27
CA VAL A 139 19.02 -15.94 -4.34
C VAL A 139 19.61 -17.17 -3.63
N PRO A 140 19.53 -17.26 -2.28
CA PRO A 140 18.67 -16.48 -1.36
C PRO A 140 19.31 -15.24 -0.74
N VAL A 141 20.57 -14.92 -1.03
CA VAL A 141 21.31 -13.85 -0.32
C VAL A 141 20.66 -12.47 -0.47
N LEU A 142 20.37 -12.06 -1.70
CA LEU A 142 19.82 -10.74 -1.99
C LEU A 142 18.44 -10.51 -1.30
N PRO A 143 17.46 -11.42 -1.40
CA PRO A 143 16.22 -11.27 -0.65
C PRO A 143 16.40 -11.29 0.88
N CYS A 144 17.36 -12.08 1.41
CA CYS A 144 17.63 -12.07 2.85
C CYS A 144 18.19 -10.72 3.32
N VAL A 145 19.12 -10.13 2.58
CA VAL A 145 19.65 -8.79 2.88
C VAL A 145 18.53 -7.76 2.84
N ALA A 146 17.64 -7.82 1.83
CA ALA A 146 16.50 -6.91 1.74
C ALA A 146 15.58 -7.04 2.96
N ILE A 147 15.28 -8.26 3.44
CA ILE A 147 14.48 -8.49 4.64
C ILE A 147 15.16 -7.87 5.87
N VAL A 148 16.47 -8.10 6.04
CA VAL A 148 17.23 -7.54 7.16
C VAL A 148 17.19 -6.01 7.14
N CYS A 149 17.38 -5.38 5.98
CA CYS A 149 17.27 -3.93 5.82
C CYS A 149 15.85 -3.42 6.15
N CYS A 150 14.80 -4.10 5.69
CA CYS A 150 13.42 -3.74 6.02
C CYS A 150 13.18 -3.81 7.53
N VAL A 151 13.59 -4.89 8.20
CA VAL A 151 13.45 -5.05 9.65
C VAL A 151 14.24 -3.98 10.40
N PHE A 152 15.48 -3.71 9.99
CA PHE A 152 16.29 -2.65 10.58
C PHE A 152 15.61 -1.28 10.51
N LEU A 153 15.03 -0.93 9.36
CA LEU A 153 14.30 0.32 9.19
C LEU A 153 13.02 0.35 10.05
N MET A 154 12.30 -0.77 10.14
CA MET A 154 11.12 -0.88 10.99
C MET A 154 11.43 -0.66 12.47
N LEU A 155 12.55 -1.16 12.97
CA LEU A 155 12.98 -1.00 14.36
C LEU A 155 13.27 0.47 14.74
N ASN A 156 13.57 1.32 13.74
CA ASN A 156 13.78 2.76 13.94
C ASN A 156 12.49 3.58 13.95
N LEU A 157 11.32 2.96 13.75
CA LEU A 157 10.03 3.66 13.79
C LEU A 157 9.55 3.85 15.25
N PRO A 158 8.81 4.95 15.53
CA PRO A 158 8.25 5.23 16.84
C PRO A 158 7.35 4.09 17.35
N LEU A 159 7.35 3.84 18.66
CA LEU A 159 6.53 2.79 19.28
C LEU A 159 5.02 2.96 18.98
N ARG A 160 4.54 4.21 18.90
CA ARG A 160 3.14 4.51 18.51
C ARG A 160 2.76 3.91 17.16
N THR A 161 3.66 3.95 16.19
CA THR A 161 3.45 3.36 14.85
C THR A 161 3.22 1.84 14.94
N TRP A 162 3.99 1.15 15.79
CA TRP A 162 3.83 -0.27 16.03
C TRP A 162 2.47 -0.61 16.64
N VAL A 163 1.99 0.22 17.59
CA VAL A 163 0.67 0.04 18.22
C VAL A 163 -0.44 0.20 17.18
N TYR A 164 -0.43 1.28 16.39
CA TYR A 164 -1.43 1.50 15.35
C TYR A 164 -1.41 0.42 14.28
N PHE A 165 -0.22 0.01 13.86
CA PHE A 165 -0.06 -1.08 12.90
C PHE A 165 -0.57 -2.41 13.44
N SER A 166 -0.28 -2.73 14.71
CA SER A 166 -0.78 -3.95 15.35
C SER A 166 -2.30 -3.97 15.46
N ILE A 167 -2.92 -2.84 15.82
CA ILE A 167 -4.38 -2.69 15.83
C ILE A 167 -4.94 -2.95 14.44
N TRP A 168 -4.36 -2.35 13.41
CA TRP A 168 -4.78 -2.51 12.02
C TRP A 168 -4.70 -3.96 11.54
N ILE A 169 -3.58 -4.63 11.80
CA ILE A 169 -3.40 -6.05 11.47
C ILE A 169 -4.39 -6.92 12.22
N THR A 170 -4.62 -6.65 13.51
CA THR A 170 -5.58 -7.41 14.33
C THR A 170 -6.99 -7.31 13.76
N ILE A 171 -7.42 -6.11 13.36
CA ILE A 171 -8.72 -5.91 12.69
C ILE A 171 -8.79 -6.75 11.40
N GLY A 172 -7.75 -6.71 10.57
CA GLY A 172 -7.69 -7.50 9.34
C GLY A 172 -7.77 -9.00 9.58
N VAL A 173 -7.04 -9.50 10.58
CA VAL A 173 -7.04 -10.91 10.98
C VAL A 173 -8.41 -11.34 11.52
N VAL A 174 -9.05 -10.51 12.35
CA VAL A 174 -10.41 -10.78 12.86
C VAL A 174 -11.41 -10.87 11.72
N ILE A 175 -11.39 -9.94 10.77
CA ILE A 175 -12.24 -10.00 9.58
C ILE A 175 -11.98 -11.26 8.77
N TYR A 176 -10.72 -11.65 8.62
CA TYR A 176 -10.35 -12.87 7.91
C TYR A 176 -10.94 -14.12 8.56
N PHE A 177 -10.78 -14.30 9.88
CA PHE A 177 -11.29 -15.49 10.57
C PHE A 177 -12.81 -15.51 10.70
N LEU A 178 -13.45 -14.36 10.91
CA LEU A 178 -14.91 -14.28 11.08
C LEU A 178 -15.66 -14.40 9.76
N TYR A 179 -15.13 -13.82 8.69
CA TYR A 179 -15.84 -13.71 7.42
C TYR A 179 -15.17 -14.47 6.28
N SER A 180 -13.89 -14.19 6.00
CA SER A 180 -13.21 -14.63 4.78
C SER A 180 -13.07 -16.14 4.66
N ILE A 181 -12.74 -16.83 5.75
CA ILE A 181 -12.60 -18.30 5.76
C ILE A 181 -13.90 -19.00 5.31
N LYS A 182 -15.05 -18.47 5.73
CA LYS A 182 -16.36 -19.11 5.44
C LYS A 182 -16.88 -18.79 4.03
N HIS A 183 -16.44 -17.68 3.43
CA HIS A 183 -16.98 -17.17 2.17
C HIS A 183 -15.97 -17.19 1.01
N SER A 184 -14.73 -17.63 1.25
CA SER A 184 -13.70 -17.71 0.23
C SER A 184 -14.08 -18.69 -0.88
N ASN A 185 -13.99 -18.23 -2.13
CA ASN A 185 -14.19 -19.07 -3.31
C ASN A 185 -13.02 -20.05 -3.53
N LEU A 186 -11.95 -19.97 -2.74
CA LEU A 186 -10.79 -20.86 -2.76
C LEU A 186 -10.95 -22.06 -1.81
N ASN A 187 -12.13 -22.30 -1.27
CA ASN A 187 -12.39 -23.44 -0.43
C ASN A 187 -12.21 -24.77 -1.25
N GLU A 188 -11.78 -25.83 -0.59
CA GLU A 188 -11.36 -27.11 -1.21
C GLU A 188 -12.33 -27.67 -2.27
N GLU A 189 -13.64 -27.43 -2.14
CA GLU A 189 -14.63 -27.79 -3.16
C GLU A 189 -14.40 -27.13 -4.52
N THR A 190 -13.91 -25.88 -4.53
CA THR A 190 -13.67 -25.14 -5.78
C THR A 190 -12.38 -25.62 -6.45
N ILE A 191 -11.39 -25.99 -5.67
CA ILE A 191 -10.11 -26.55 -6.15
C ILE A 191 -10.36 -27.95 -6.72
N SER A 192 -11.15 -28.77 -6.07
CA SER A 192 -11.55 -30.10 -6.55
C SER A 192 -12.31 -30.03 -7.88
N LYS A 193 -13.28 -29.13 -8.00
CA LYS A 193 -14.02 -28.90 -9.26
C LYS A 193 -13.16 -28.37 -10.40
N LEU A 194 -12.11 -27.59 -10.09
CA LEU A 194 -11.14 -27.12 -11.07
C LEU A 194 -10.22 -28.25 -11.53
N HIS A 195 -9.77 -29.12 -10.64
CA HIS A 195 -8.98 -30.32 -10.99
C HIS A 195 -9.76 -31.26 -11.88
N ASP A 196 -11.03 -31.53 -11.60
CA ASP A 196 -11.89 -32.37 -12.43
C ASP A 196 -12.16 -31.78 -13.83
N LYS A 197 -12.13 -30.47 -13.95
CA LYS A 197 -12.34 -29.77 -15.22
C LYS A 197 -11.08 -29.69 -16.08
N ILE A 198 -9.90 -29.79 -15.50
CA ILE A 198 -8.60 -29.82 -16.19
C ILE A 198 -8.22 -31.25 -16.58
N ALA A 199 -8.76 -32.26 -15.88
CA ALA A 199 -8.52 -33.69 -16.13
C ALA A 199 -9.43 -34.27 -17.22
N ARG A 200 -10.40 -33.52 -17.72
CA ARG A 200 -11.26 -33.86 -18.89
C ARG A 200 -10.83 -33.08 -20.12
#